data_664498ddc2aa20c14e6552ce135b4b28
#
_entry.id   664498ddc2aa20c14e6552ce135b4b28
#
_cell.length_a   1.000
_cell.length_b   1.000
_cell.length_c   1.000
_cell.angle_alpha   90.00
_cell.angle_beta   90.00
_cell.angle_gamma   90.00
#
_symmetry.space_group_name_H-M   'P 1'
#
loop_
_entity.id
_entity.type
_entity.pdbx_description
1 polymer ?
#
loop_
_entity_poly.entity_id
_entity_poly.type
_entity_poly.pdbx_seq_one_letter_code
_entity_poly.pdbx_strand_id
1 'polypeptide(L)'
;VTNGMSQYSRNERNANSGIVVGITPEDYPGGPLAGIELQERLEAHAYVLGGSNYEAPAQLVGDFIAGKPSTELGSVEPSYKPGVSLGDLALALPDYAIEAIREALPAFEKQIKGFSMHDAILTGIETRTSSPLRMTRDASMQSLNVKGLFPAGEGAGYAGGILSAGVDGIRIAEAVARDILGIDAVSYTHLTLPTTERV
;
A
#
# COMPACT_ATOMS: atom_id res chain seq x y z
N VAL A 1 9.06 -4.86 4.14
CA VAL A 1 7.66 -4.39 4.17
C VAL A 1 6.79 -5.35 4.92
N THR A 2 5.81 -4.83 5.65
CA THR A 2 4.71 -5.58 6.25
C THR A 2 3.45 -5.39 5.42
N ASN A 3 2.54 -6.35 5.49
CA ASN A 3 1.24 -6.24 4.84
C ASN A 3 0.15 -6.67 5.82
N GLY A 4 -0.81 -5.78 6.07
CA GLY A 4 -1.94 -5.99 6.97
C GLY A 4 -3.12 -6.62 6.26
N MET A 5 -3.07 -7.92 6.00
CA MET A 5 -4.19 -8.65 5.41
C MET A 5 -5.15 -9.18 6.46
N SER A 6 -6.45 -9.06 6.19
CA SER A 6 -7.46 -9.76 6.99
C SER A 6 -7.33 -11.27 6.79
N GLN A 7 -7.42 -12.03 7.87
CA GLN A 7 -7.44 -13.49 7.81
C GLN A 7 -8.69 -13.98 7.05
N TYR A 8 -8.55 -15.08 6.35
CA TYR A 8 -9.65 -15.66 5.56
C TYR A 8 -10.90 -15.97 6.40
N SER A 9 -10.68 -16.52 7.59
CA SER A 9 -11.72 -16.84 8.55
C SER A 9 -12.51 -15.63 9.07
N ARG A 10 -11.90 -14.44 9.07
CA ARG A 10 -12.44 -13.17 9.61
C ARG A 10 -12.90 -13.24 11.06
N ASN A 11 -12.41 -14.19 11.84
CA ASN A 11 -12.73 -14.37 13.25
C ASN A 11 -11.48 -14.54 14.12
N GLU A 12 -10.37 -14.03 13.68
CA GLU A 12 -9.15 -13.98 14.48
C GLU A 12 -9.29 -13.00 15.66
N ARG A 13 -8.41 -13.17 16.63
CA ARG A 13 -8.45 -12.38 17.87
C ARG A 13 -8.36 -10.87 17.63
N ASN A 14 -7.50 -10.45 16.71
CA ASN A 14 -7.22 -9.03 16.46
C ASN A 14 -7.92 -8.54 15.19
N ALA A 15 -8.56 -7.37 15.30
CA ALA A 15 -8.85 -6.55 14.11
C ALA A 15 -7.57 -5.87 13.66
N ASN A 16 -7.50 -5.52 12.38
CA ASN A 16 -6.40 -4.72 11.82
C ASN A 16 -6.92 -3.61 10.92
N SER A 17 -6.12 -2.59 10.74
CA SER A 17 -6.36 -1.51 9.79
C SER A 17 -5.03 -1.00 9.24
N GLY A 18 -5.03 -0.56 7.97
CA GLY A 18 -3.91 0.17 7.39
C GLY A 18 -4.01 1.65 7.75
N ILE A 19 -2.95 2.21 8.33
CA ILE A 19 -2.81 3.65 8.52
C ILE A 19 -1.85 4.14 7.46
N VAL A 20 -2.30 5.03 6.60
CA VAL A 20 -1.53 5.52 5.46
C VAL A 20 -1.42 7.05 5.50
N VAL A 21 -0.29 7.54 5.04
CA VAL A 21 -0.03 8.96 4.82
C VAL A 21 0.18 9.17 3.32
N GLY A 22 -0.52 10.15 2.74
CA GLY A 22 -0.34 10.52 1.34
C GLY A 22 1.06 11.08 1.12
N ILE A 23 1.76 10.53 0.13
CA ILE A 23 3.10 10.97 -0.29
C ILE A 23 3.01 11.43 -1.74
N THR A 24 3.64 12.55 -2.04
CA THR A 24 3.66 13.17 -3.38
C THR A 24 5.10 13.27 -3.88
N PRO A 25 5.32 13.50 -5.17
CA PRO A 25 6.67 13.74 -5.71
C PRO A 25 7.44 14.90 -5.05
N GLU A 26 6.75 15.81 -4.36
CA GLU A 26 7.35 16.91 -3.62
C GLU A 26 8.09 16.41 -2.36
N ASP A 27 7.68 15.27 -1.82
CA ASP A 27 8.28 14.65 -0.63
C ASP A 27 9.59 13.89 -0.94
N TYR A 28 9.84 13.62 -2.22
CA TYR A 28 11.06 12.96 -2.71
C TYR A 28 11.59 13.61 -3.98
N PRO A 29 12.10 14.86 -3.89
CA PRO A 29 12.59 15.58 -5.05
C PRO A 29 13.72 14.81 -5.73
N GLY A 30 13.69 14.76 -7.08
CA GLY A 30 14.71 14.06 -7.85
C GLY A 30 14.23 13.63 -9.23
N GLY A 31 14.88 12.60 -9.78
CA GLY A 31 14.53 12.02 -11.07
C GLY A 31 13.30 11.10 -11.00
N PRO A 32 12.88 10.52 -12.13
CA PRO A 32 11.71 9.65 -12.21
C PRO A 32 11.76 8.42 -11.27
N LEU A 33 12.93 8.02 -10.82
CA LEU A 33 13.13 6.86 -9.93
C LEU A 33 13.24 7.23 -8.45
N ALA A 34 13.23 8.52 -8.09
CA ALA A 34 13.43 8.97 -6.71
C ALA A 34 12.42 8.37 -5.72
N GLY A 35 11.18 8.12 -6.16
CA GLY A 35 10.18 7.47 -5.32
C GLY A 35 10.50 5.98 -5.04
N ILE A 36 11.13 5.27 -5.97
CA ILE A 36 11.62 3.91 -5.73
C ILE A 36 12.76 3.93 -4.72
N GLU A 37 13.71 4.84 -4.88
CA GLU A 37 14.84 5.01 -3.96
C GLU A 37 14.36 5.36 -2.53
N LEU A 38 13.31 6.17 -2.42
CA LEU A 38 12.66 6.45 -1.13
C LEU A 38 12.11 5.16 -0.49
N GLN A 39 11.34 4.37 -1.25
CA GLN A 39 10.77 3.12 -0.76
C GLN A 39 11.86 2.15 -0.30
N GLU A 40 12.88 1.91 -1.11
CA GLU A 40 14.00 1.01 -0.80
C GLU A 40 14.75 1.45 0.46
N ARG A 41 14.99 2.75 0.62
CA ARG A 41 15.64 3.30 1.81
C ARG A 41 14.81 3.07 3.07
N LEU A 42 13.51 3.34 3.02
CA LEU A 42 12.61 3.15 4.17
C LEU A 42 12.49 1.67 4.53
N GLU A 43 12.40 0.79 3.53
CA GLU A 43 12.33 -0.66 3.73
C GLU A 43 13.62 -1.23 4.34
N ALA A 44 14.76 -0.83 3.82
CA ALA A 44 16.05 -1.24 4.36
C ALA A 44 16.24 -0.76 5.82
N HIS A 45 15.81 0.46 6.11
CA HIS A 45 15.87 1.00 7.46
C HIS A 45 14.92 0.27 8.43
N ALA A 46 13.69 -0.01 7.99
CA ALA A 46 12.75 -0.79 8.78
C ALA A 46 13.26 -2.21 9.08
N TYR A 47 13.96 -2.85 8.13
CA TYR A 47 14.59 -4.14 8.36
C TYR A 47 15.63 -4.08 9.50
N VAL A 48 16.44 -3.02 9.52
CA VAL A 48 17.41 -2.81 10.61
C VAL A 48 16.73 -2.57 11.94
N LEU A 49 15.69 -1.72 11.98
CA LEU A 49 14.90 -1.44 13.17
C LEU A 49 14.19 -2.68 13.71
N GLY A 50 13.78 -3.60 12.84
CA GLY A 50 13.18 -4.88 13.20
C GLY A 50 14.20 -5.93 13.67
N GLY A 51 15.48 -5.58 13.85
CA GLY A 51 16.51 -6.50 14.35
C GLY A 51 17.21 -7.31 13.28
N SER A 52 17.05 -7.00 11.99
CA SER A 52 17.72 -7.64 10.84
C SER A 52 17.45 -9.15 10.70
N ASN A 53 16.28 -9.61 11.17
CA ASN A 53 15.91 -11.03 11.22
C ASN A 53 14.49 -11.28 10.67
N TYR A 54 13.92 -10.31 9.93
CA TYR A 54 12.55 -10.29 9.42
C TYR A 54 11.44 -10.14 10.47
N GLU A 55 11.75 -9.91 11.73
CA GLU A 55 10.79 -9.32 12.67
C GLU A 55 10.43 -7.90 12.20
N ALA A 56 9.19 -7.50 12.43
CA ALA A 56 8.77 -6.16 12.06
C ALA A 56 9.02 -5.18 13.21
N PRO A 57 9.53 -3.96 12.95
CA PRO A 57 9.56 -2.93 13.97
C PRO A 57 8.14 -2.61 14.42
N ALA A 58 7.92 -2.49 15.71
CA ALA A 58 6.61 -2.28 16.30
C ALA A 58 6.66 -1.37 17.52
N GLN A 59 5.52 -0.75 17.81
CA GLN A 59 5.36 0.15 18.95
C GLN A 59 3.91 0.12 19.44
N LEU A 60 3.68 0.26 20.73
CA LEU A 60 2.34 0.43 21.26
C LEU A 60 1.78 1.79 20.84
N VAL A 61 0.49 1.85 20.50
CA VAL A 61 -0.18 3.09 20.08
C VAL A 61 -0.04 4.19 21.12
N GLY A 62 -0.22 3.86 22.40
CA GLY A 62 -0.09 4.85 23.48
C GLY A 62 1.33 5.42 23.60
N ASP A 63 2.33 4.58 23.45
CA ASP A 63 3.74 5.00 23.48
C ASP A 63 4.10 5.82 22.26
N PHE A 64 3.60 5.44 21.07
CA PHE A 64 3.79 6.18 19.83
C PHE A 64 3.21 7.60 19.93
N ILE A 65 1.98 7.74 20.44
CA ILE A 65 1.34 9.05 20.66
C ILE A 65 2.13 9.87 21.68
N ALA A 66 2.64 9.22 22.74
CA ALA A 66 3.45 9.87 23.79
C ALA A 66 4.89 10.18 23.35
N GLY A 67 5.32 9.73 22.15
CA GLY A 67 6.67 9.97 21.62
C GLY A 67 7.77 9.25 22.40
N LYS A 68 7.51 8.05 22.92
CA LYS A 68 8.48 7.23 23.65
C LYS A 68 8.53 5.81 23.09
N PRO A 69 9.71 5.16 23.07
CA PRO A 69 9.82 3.78 22.59
C PRO A 69 9.03 2.81 23.47
N SER A 70 8.53 1.73 22.87
CA SER A 70 7.95 0.60 23.60
C SER A 70 9.01 -0.45 23.93
N THR A 71 8.94 -1.03 25.11
CA THR A 71 9.87 -2.05 25.58
C THR A 71 9.18 -3.37 25.95
N GLU A 72 7.87 -3.33 26.19
CA GLU A 72 7.06 -4.47 26.61
C GLU A 72 5.74 -4.49 25.85
N LEU A 73 5.21 -5.69 25.59
CA LEU A 73 3.87 -5.85 25.04
C LEU A 73 2.81 -5.64 26.12
N GLY A 74 1.67 -5.10 25.74
CA GLY A 74 0.49 -5.03 26.59
C GLY A 74 -0.38 -6.29 26.51
N SER A 75 -1.69 -6.12 26.58
CA SER A 75 -2.67 -7.22 26.49
C SER A 75 -2.86 -7.76 25.08
N VAL A 76 -2.42 -7.03 24.06
CA VAL A 76 -2.55 -7.40 22.66
C VAL A 76 -1.33 -8.18 22.19
N GLU A 77 -1.55 -9.40 21.75
CA GLU A 77 -0.52 -10.23 21.14
C GLU A 77 -0.43 -9.94 19.63
N PRO A 78 0.78 -9.65 19.09
CA PRO A 78 0.96 -9.41 17.66
C PRO A 78 0.56 -10.60 16.82
N SER A 79 -0.12 -10.36 15.70
CA SER A 79 -0.49 -11.41 14.75
C SER A 79 0.55 -11.63 13.64
N TYR A 80 1.57 -10.80 13.54
CA TYR A 80 2.64 -10.92 12.56
C TYR A 80 3.52 -12.15 12.86
N LYS A 81 3.55 -13.11 11.92
CA LYS A 81 4.13 -14.44 12.18
C LYS A 81 5.63 -14.49 12.42
N PRO A 82 6.48 -13.72 11.72
CA PRO A 82 7.90 -13.67 12.06
C PRO A 82 8.17 -13.12 13.47
N GLY A 83 7.24 -12.34 14.02
CA GLY A 83 7.40 -11.65 15.30
C GLY A 83 7.63 -10.15 15.12
N VAL A 84 7.68 -9.45 16.23
CA VAL A 84 7.88 -8.00 16.26
C VAL A 84 9.04 -7.63 17.17
N SER A 85 9.82 -6.65 16.76
CA SER A 85 10.84 -5.99 17.56
C SER A 85 10.30 -4.66 18.07
N LEU A 86 10.10 -4.54 19.38
CA LEU A 86 9.58 -3.32 19.97
C LEU A 86 10.63 -2.22 19.99
N GLY A 87 10.19 -0.99 19.73
CA GLY A 87 11.07 0.17 19.70
C GLY A 87 10.32 1.47 19.44
N ASP A 88 10.97 2.37 18.75
CA ASP A 88 10.41 3.67 18.36
C ASP A 88 10.18 3.71 16.85
N LEU A 89 8.93 3.63 16.42
CA LEU A 89 8.54 3.73 15.01
C LEU A 89 8.72 5.13 14.43
N ALA A 90 8.92 6.16 15.25
CA ALA A 90 9.28 7.48 14.75
C ALA A 90 10.61 7.48 13.99
N LEU A 91 11.45 6.48 14.21
CA LEU A 91 12.69 6.30 13.46
C LEU A 91 12.47 5.66 12.07
N ALA A 92 11.30 5.08 11.81
CA ALA A 92 11.03 4.30 10.60
C ALA A 92 10.55 5.13 9.40
N LEU A 93 9.91 6.27 9.66
CA LEU A 93 9.26 7.11 8.65
C LEU A 93 9.72 8.57 8.77
N PRO A 94 9.52 9.38 7.73
CA PRO A 94 9.79 10.83 7.81
C PRO A 94 8.94 11.52 8.89
N ASP A 95 9.47 12.57 9.49
CA ASP A 95 8.85 13.32 10.59
C ASP A 95 7.42 13.75 10.29
N TYR A 96 7.16 14.29 9.10
CA TYR A 96 5.80 14.70 8.70
C TYR A 96 4.80 13.57 8.72
N ALA A 97 5.22 12.36 8.35
CA ALA A 97 4.34 11.18 8.37
C ALA A 97 4.07 10.73 9.81
N ILE A 98 5.08 10.78 10.69
CA ILE A 98 4.94 10.48 12.11
C ILE A 98 3.99 11.47 12.79
N GLU A 99 4.14 12.75 12.53
CA GLU A 99 3.27 13.81 13.07
C GLU A 99 1.82 13.60 12.60
N ALA A 100 1.62 13.39 11.31
CA ALA A 100 0.30 13.14 10.74
C ALA A 100 -0.39 11.90 11.38
N ILE A 101 0.34 10.81 11.60
CA ILE A 101 -0.21 9.61 12.24
C ILE A 101 -0.53 9.89 13.71
N ARG A 102 0.33 10.61 14.43
CA ARG A 102 0.09 10.99 15.84
C ARG A 102 -1.17 11.85 16.00
N GLU A 103 -1.44 12.74 15.07
CA GLU A 103 -2.67 13.53 15.06
C GLU A 103 -3.90 12.71 14.67
N ALA A 104 -3.75 11.81 13.71
CA ALA A 104 -4.86 11.02 13.18
C ALA A 104 -5.40 9.99 14.19
N LEU A 105 -4.53 9.33 14.95
CA LEU A 105 -4.93 8.29 15.90
C LEU A 105 -5.98 8.76 16.92
N PRO A 106 -5.79 9.89 17.63
CA PRO A 106 -6.82 10.42 18.51
C PRO A 106 -8.08 10.92 17.79
N ALA A 107 -7.95 11.33 16.52
CA ALA A 107 -9.10 11.73 15.71
C ALA A 107 -9.95 10.52 15.32
N PHE A 108 -9.32 9.39 14.98
CA PHE A 108 -10.01 8.12 14.71
C PHE A 108 -10.71 7.57 15.94
N GLU A 109 -10.12 7.72 17.13
CA GLU A 109 -10.75 7.34 18.41
C GLU A 109 -12.10 8.02 18.63
N LYS A 110 -12.25 9.28 18.19
CA LYS A 110 -13.53 10.01 18.30
C LYS A 110 -14.63 9.39 17.44
N GLN A 111 -14.25 8.73 16.34
CA GLN A 111 -15.19 8.10 15.41
C GLN A 111 -15.40 6.62 15.75
N ILE A 112 -14.35 5.94 16.13
CA ILE A 112 -14.33 4.49 16.40
C ILE A 112 -13.68 4.29 17.76
N LYS A 113 -14.51 4.12 18.81
CA LYS A 113 -14.03 3.88 20.16
C LYS A 113 -13.11 2.66 20.22
N GLY A 114 -11.96 2.81 20.87
CA GLY A 114 -10.93 1.78 21.00
C GLY A 114 -9.92 1.75 19.85
N PHE A 115 -10.06 2.64 18.84
CA PHE A 115 -9.12 2.68 17.72
C PHE A 115 -7.69 3.03 18.17
N SER A 116 -7.55 3.96 19.11
CA SER A 116 -6.28 4.35 19.72
C SER A 116 -6.03 3.72 21.09
N MET A 117 -6.52 2.48 21.29
CA MET A 117 -6.27 1.72 22.50
C MET A 117 -4.77 1.71 22.82
N HIS A 118 -4.41 1.99 24.09
CA HIS A 118 -3.02 2.23 24.48
C HIS A 118 -2.07 1.09 24.09
N ASP A 119 -2.51 -0.14 24.31
CA ASP A 119 -1.73 -1.36 24.03
C ASP A 119 -2.01 -2.02 22.68
N ALA A 120 -2.79 -1.36 21.80
CA ALA A 120 -2.81 -1.73 20.39
C ALA A 120 -1.43 -1.57 19.77
N ILE A 121 -1.11 -2.40 18.77
CA ILE A 121 0.25 -2.49 18.23
C ILE A 121 0.28 -1.89 16.82
N LEU A 122 1.13 -0.88 16.64
CA LEU A 122 1.56 -0.43 15.33
C LEU A 122 2.69 -1.34 14.86
N THR A 123 2.54 -1.90 13.67
CA THR A 123 3.55 -2.76 13.03
C THR A 123 3.99 -2.10 11.73
N GLY A 124 5.24 -1.77 11.62
CA GLY A 124 5.78 -1.02 10.47
C GLY A 124 6.62 -1.88 9.55
N ILE A 125 6.86 -1.46 8.39
CA ILE A 125 6.21 -0.41 7.62
C ILE A 125 5.66 -1.01 6.32
N GLU A 126 4.57 -0.44 5.81
CA GLU A 126 4.03 -0.75 4.48
C GLU A 126 4.37 0.41 3.54
N THR A 127 5.22 0.19 2.55
CA THR A 127 5.65 1.21 1.58
C THR A 127 5.19 0.93 0.16
N ARG A 128 4.54 -0.23 -0.07
CA ARG A 128 4.17 -0.74 -1.38
C ARG A 128 2.67 -0.65 -1.66
N THR A 129 2.02 0.42 -1.22
CA THR A 129 0.58 0.64 -1.45
C THR A 129 0.27 1.02 -2.89
N SER A 130 1.15 1.80 -3.53
CA SER A 130 1.00 2.24 -4.92
C SER A 130 2.36 2.37 -5.58
N SER A 131 2.39 2.31 -6.91
CA SER A 131 3.62 2.57 -7.65
C SER A 131 4.04 4.04 -7.52
N PRO A 132 5.30 4.31 -7.17
CA PRO A 132 5.80 5.69 -7.06
C PRO A 132 6.11 6.32 -8.41
N LEU A 133 5.95 5.58 -9.49
CA LEU A 133 6.18 6.07 -10.85
C LEU A 133 5.07 5.62 -11.80
N ARG A 134 4.97 6.28 -12.94
CA ARG A 134 4.07 5.93 -14.03
C ARG A 134 4.84 5.64 -15.31
N MET A 135 4.67 4.44 -15.86
CA MET A 135 5.18 4.08 -17.16
C MET A 135 4.18 4.56 -18.23
N THR A 136 4.44 5.71 -18.85
CA THR A 136 3.49 6.34 -19.77
C THR A 136 3.20 5.47 -21.00
N ARG A 137 1.93 5.42 -21.39
CA ARG A 137 1.42 4.70 -22.55
C ARG A 137 0.46 5.57 -23.37
N ASP A 138 0.33 5.29 -24.64
CA ASP A 138 -0.56 5.99 -25.58
C ASP A 138 -1.98 5.41 -25.59
N ALA A 139 -2.80 5.87 -26.53
CA ALA A 139 -4.18 5.39 -26.72
C ALA A 139 -4.26 3.91 -27.15
N SER A 140 -3.21 3.36 -27.76
CA SER A 140 -3.12 1.93 -28.07
C SER A 140 -2.69 1.08 -26.88
N MET A 141 -2.51 1.70 -25.70
CA MET A 141 -2.00 1.08 -24.46
C MET A 141 -0.53 0.67 -24.52
N GLN A 142 0.19 1.03 -25.57
CA GLN A 142 1.61 0.75 -25.72
C GLN A 142 2.46 1.86 -25.10
N SER A 143 3.62 1.49 -24.55
CA SER A 143 4.59 2.45 -23.99
C SER A 143 4.99 3.49 -25.04
N LEU A 144 5.07 4.77 -24.63
CA LEU A 144 5.52 5.85 -25.50
C LEU A 144 6.97 5.66 -25.98
N ASN A 145 7.80 4.99 -25.22
CA ASN A 145 9.24 4.92 -25.46
C ASN A 145 9.69 3.55 -25.97
N VAL A 146 8.91 2.50 -25.78
CA VAL A 146 9.31 1.13 -26.10
C VAL A 146 8.20 0.41 -26.85
N LYS A 147 8.44 0.09 -28.11
CA LYS A 147 7.51 -0.67 -28.93
C LYS A 147 7.36 -2.10 -28.41
N GLY A 148 6.12 -2.60 -28.37
CA GLY A 148 5.81 -3.95 -27.88
C GLY A 148 5.76 -4.08 -26.35
N LEU A 149 5.96 -2.99 -25.61
CA LEU A 149 5.80 -2.93 -24.16
C LEU A 149 4.42 -2.34 -23.83
N PHE A 150 3.63 -3.06 -23.05
CA PHE A 150 2.29 -2.66 -22.62
C PHE A 150 2.22 -2.51 -21.09
N PRO A 151 2.51 -1.32 -20.55
CA PRO A 151 2.47 -1.09 -19.10
C PRO A 151 1.06 -1.30 -18.55
N ALA A 152 0.92 -2.10 -17.48
CA ALA A 152 -0.38 -2.52 -16.96
C ALA A 152 -0.47 -2.41 -15.43
N GLY A 153 -1.65 -2.08 -14.95
CA GLY A 153 -2.05 -2.19 -13.57
C GLY A 153 -1.29 -1.30 -12.58
N GLU A 154 -1.17 -1.81 -11.35
CA GLU A 154 -0.61 -1.06 -10.23
C GLU A 154 0.89 -0.77 -10.41
N GLY A 155 1.68 -1.77 -10.79
CA GLY A 155 3.13 -1.59 -10.97
C GLY A 155 3.50 -0.57 -12.05
N ALA A 156 2.63 -0.34 -13.03
CA ALA A 156 2.81 0.68 -14.06
C ALA A 156 2.18 2.04 -13.70
N GLY A 157 1.56 2.18 -12.53
CA GLY A 157 0.99 3.42 -12.04
C GLY A 157 -0.40 3.76 -12.59
N TYR A 158 -1.17 2.77 -13.08
CA TYR A 158 -2.52 2.98 -13.66
C TYR A 158 -3.67 2.51 -12.77
N ALA A 159 -3.39 1.84 -11.69
CA ALA A 159 -4.40 1.36 -10.75
C ALA A 159 -3.83 1.32 -9.34
N GLY A 160 -4.68 1.57 -8.33
CA GLY A 160 -4.29 1.53 -6.91
C GLY A 160 -5.07 0.48 -6.12
N GLY A 161 -5.70 -0.49 -6.75
CA GLY A 161 -6.47 -1.53 -6.07
C GLY A 161 -6.68 -2.76 -6.94
N ILE A 162 -7.02 -3.89 -6.29
CA ILE A 162 -7.13 -5.21 -6.91
C ILE A 162 -8.07 -5.21 -8.12
N LEU A 163 -9.29 -4.68 -7.96
CA LEU A 163 -10.29 -4.67 -9.04
C LEU A 163 -9.89 -3.72 -10.17
N SER A 164 -9.41 -2.53 -9.84
CA SER A 164 -8.97 -1.57 -10.85
C SER A 164 -7.77 -2.07 -11.65
N ALA A 165 -6.82 -2.75 -10.99
CA ALA A 165 -5.70 -3.40 -11.66
C ALA A 165 -6.16 -4.55 -12.57
N GLY A 166 -7.14 -5.34 -12.13
CA GLY A 166 -7.75 -6.40 -12.93
C GLY A 166 -8.45 -5.86 -14.19
N VAL A 167 -9.23 -4.78 -14.04
CA VAL A 167 -9.89 -4.12 -15.20
C VAL A 167 -8.87 -3.55 -16.18
N ASP A 168 -7.82 -2.91 -15.68
CA ASP A 168 -6.76 -2.39 -16.54
C ASP A 168 -6.02 -3.53 -17.25
N GLY A 169 -5.74 -4.63 -16.54
CA GLY A 169 -5.14 -5.83 -17.13
C GLY A 169 -5.94 -6.43 -18.27
N ILE A 170 -7.29 -6.46 -18.16
CA ILE A 170 -8.17 -6.92 -19.26
C ILE A 170 -8.04 -6.00 -20.47
N ARG A 171 -8.08 -4.69 -20.27
CA ARG A 171 -7.92 -3.70 -21.36
C ARG A 171 -6.57 -3.84 -22.07
N ILE A 172 -5.51 -4.06 -21.28
CA ILE A 172 -4.17 -4.30 -21.84
C ILE A 172 -4.11 -5.61 -22.61
N ALA A 173 -4.70 -6.69 -22.11
CA ALA A 173 -4.73 -7.98 -22.82
C ALA A 173 -5.45 -7.86 -24.16
N GLU A 174 -6.56 -7.11 -24.24
CA GLU A 174 -7.25 -6.81 -25.49
C GLU A 174 -6.37 -5.99 -26.44
N ALA A 175 -5.63 -4.99 -25.92
CA ALA A 175 -4.73 -4.19 -26.74
C ALA A 175 -3.58 -5.02 -27.32
N VAL A 176 -2.97 -5.87 -26.52
CA VAL A 176 -1.94 -6.82 -26.95
C VAL A 176 -2.46 -7.78 -28.02
N ALA A 177 -3.67 -8.34 -27.81
CA ALA A 177 -4.29 -9.24 -28.79
C ALA A 177 -4.52 -8.55 -30.16
N ARG A 178 -4.98 -7.30 -30.13
CA ARG A 178 -5.16 -6.50 -31.36
C ARG A 178 -3.83 -6.22 -32.04
N ASP A 179 -2.79 -5.86 -31.33
CA ASP A 179 -1.46 -5.59 -31.85
C ASP A 179 -0.88 -6.85 -32.53
N ILE A 180 -0.98 -8.01 -31.88
CA ILE A 180 -0.50 -9.29 -32.42
C ILE A 180 -1.28 -9.73 -33.66
N LEU A 181 -2.60 -9.52 -33.68
CA LEU A 181 -3.46 -9.95 -34.77
C LEU A 181 -3.53 -8.93 -35.91
N GLY A 182 -2.96 -7.74 -35.76
CA GLY A 182 -3.04 -6.64 -36.73
C GLY A 182 -4.48 -6.14 -36.92
N ILE A 183 -5.31 -6.17 -35.89
CA ILE A 183 -6.71 -5.74 -35.94
C ILE A 183 -6.80 -4.30 -35.42
N ASP A 184 -7.30 -3.39 -36.24
CA ASP A 184 -7.59 -2.02 -35.82
C ASP A 184 -8.64 -1.99 -34.72
N ALA A 185 -8.57 -0.97 -33.85
CA ALA A 185 -9.53 -0.77 -32.78
C ALA A 185 -10.94 -0.61 -33.33
N VAL A 186 -11.74 -1.66 -33.28
CA VAL A 186 -13.17 -1.56 -33.54
C VAL A 186 -13.79 -0.80 -32.38
N SER A 187 -14.34 0.36 -32.64
CA SER A 187 -15.11 1.14 -31.68
C SER A 187 -16.39 0.35 -31.34
N TYR A 188 -16.31 -0.55 -30.35
CA TYR A 188 -17.50 -1.16 -29.75
C TYR A 188 -18.19 -0.12 -28.88
N THR A 189 -19.04 0.70 -29.47
CA THR A 189 -20.08 1.39 -28.73
C THR A 189 -21.14 0.35 -28.37
N HIS A 190 -21.24 -0.03 -27.12
CA HIS A 190 -22.23 -0.89 -26.47
C HIS A 190 -22.03 -2.42 -26.55
N LEU A 191 -21.31 -2.97 -25.56
CA LEU A 191 -21.69 -4.21 -24.95
C LEU A 191 -22.64 -3.88 -23.78
N THR A 192 -23.92 -3.76 -24.06
CA THR A 192 -24.94 -3.90 -23.02
C THR A 192 -24.98 -5.36 -22.63
N LEU A 193 -24.53 -5.69 -21.41
CA LEU A 193 -24.85 -6.98 -20.82
C LEU A 193 -26.38 -7.11 -20.79
N PRO A 194 -26.96 -8.23 -21.24
CA PRO A 194 -28.39 -8.42 -21.13
C PRO A 194 -28.77 -8.36 -19.65
N THR A 195 -29.54 -7.34 -19.28
CA THR A 195 -30.23 -7.30 -18.01
C THR A 195 -31.24 -8.45 -18.04
N THR A 196 -30.98 -9.51 -17.30
CA THR A 196 -31.99 -10.50 -16.99
C THR A 196 -33.04 -9.82 -16.12
N GLU A 197 -34.17 -9.46 -16.71
CA GLU A 197 -35.37 -9.12 -15.97
C GLU A 197 -35.74 -10.35 -15.14
N ARG A 198 -35.74 -10.18 -13.82
CA ARG A 198 -36.37 -11.17 -12.92
C ARG A 198 -37.88 -11.01 -13.02
N VAL A 199 -38.55 -12.04 -13.52
CA VAL A 199 -39.99 -12.28 -13.31
C VAL A 199 -40.21 -12.74 -11.87
#